data_07e4371de603a77143c4e2324d7ec3e8
#
_entry.id   07e4371de603a77143c4e2324d7ec3e8
#
_cell.length_a   1.000
_cell.length_b   1.000
_cell.length_c   1.000
_cell.angle_alpha   90.00
_cell.angle_beta   90.00
_cell.angle_gamma   90.00
#
_symmetry.space_group_name_H-M   'P 1'
#
loop_
_entity.id
_entity.type
_entity.pdbx_description
1 polymer ?
#
loop_
_entity_poly.entity_id
_entity_poly.type
_entity_poly.pdbx_seq_one_letter_code
_entity_poly.pdbx_strand_id
1 'polypeptide(L)'
;MTKQETDRPDFRLFGRAQGKPLSARQQGLVDNVLPSIDLPAEGEMDAAQMLPGMRSHVLEIGFGGGEHLAGQADRNRETGYIGIEPFLNGVAKALTYREERGLENVCLHRGDAREVLPRFKNDSLDRIFLLFPDPWHKKRHAKRRFVQQSTRDDFARILKPGGKLRIATDVKSYADHCMIEFEQDERFVWQASAADDWRVPPPDHIRTRYESKNLGDCAPVFMDWVRR
;
A
#
# COMPACT_ATOMS: atom_id res chain seq x y z
N MET A 1 -8.70 31.46 -17.11
CA MET A 1 -8.14 30.63 -16.01
C MET A 1 -9.32 29.99 -15.30
N THR A 2 -9.72 28.82 -15.76
CA THR A 2 -10.82 28.02 -15.20
C THR A 2 -10.25 27.14 -14.10
N LYS A 3 -10.69 27.36 -12.85
CA LYS A 3 -10.49 26.44 -11.74
C LYS A 3 -11.08 25.10 -12.13
N GLN A 4 -10.26 24.09 -12.39
CA GLN A 4 -10.67 22.70 -12.20
C GLN A 4 -10.69 22.46 -10.69
N GLU A 5 -11.85 22.68 -10.08
CA GLU A 5 -12.18 22.15 -8.76
C GLU A 5 -12.14 20.63 -8.89
N THR A 6 -11.16 20.01 -8.27
CA THR A 6 -11.11 18.56 -8.12
C THR A 6 -12.24 18.18 -7.18
N ASP A 7 -13.36 17.79 -7.74
CA ASP A 7 -14.52 17.23 -7.01
C ASP A 7 -14.16 15.81 -6.52
N ARG A 8 -13.16 15.72 -5.64
CA ARG A 8 -12.84 14.48 -4.91
C ARG A 8 -13.64 14.51 -3.63
N PRO A 9 -14.46 13.45 -3.37
CA PRO A 9 -15.20 13.38 -2.12
C PRO A 9 -14.23 13.45 -0.94
N ASP A 10 -14.60 14.20 0.08
CA ASP A 10 -13.89 14.30 1.35
C ASP A 10 -13.71 12.89 1.93
N PHE A 11 -12.52 12.30 1.77
CA PHE A 11 -12.21 10.94 2.20
C PHE A 11 -12.10 10.91 3.72
N ARG A 12 -13.19 10.59 4.36
CA ARG A 12 -13.15 10.36 5.80
C ARG A 12 -12.38 9.07 6.12
N LEU A 13 -11.30 9.18 6.87
CA LEU A 13 -10.60 8.03 7.41
C LEU A 13 -11.55 7.29 8.39
N PHE A 14 -11.78 6.01 8.11
CA PHE A 14 -12.58 5.13 8.96
C PHE A 14 -11.63 4.15 9.64
N GLY A 15 -11.59 4.15 10.96
CA GLY A 15 -10.74 3.23 11.72
C GLY A 15 -10.07 3.95 12.89
N ARG A 16 -9.21 3.20 13.60
CA ARG A 16 -8.45 3.76 14.71
C ARG A 16 -7.22 4.48 14.17
N ALA A 17 -7.07 5.75 14.50
CA ALA A 17 -5.84 6.50 14.20
C ALA A 17 -4.69 6.14 15.14
N GLN A 18 -4.99 5.68 16.37
CA GLN A 18 -4.01 5.30 17.39
C GLN A 18 -4.56 4.18 18.28
N GLY A 19 -3.67 3.34 18.78
CA GLY A 19 -3.96 2.25 19.72
C GLY A 19 -3.50 2.58 21.15
N LYS A 20 -2.79 1.62 21.78
CA LYS A 20 -2.13 1.86 23.08
C LYS A 20 -1.07 2.95 22.97
N PRO A 21 -0.75 3.66 24.07
CA PRO A 21 0.37 4.58 24.08
C PRO A 21 1.66 3.94 23.55
N LEU A 22 2.45 4.71 22.83
CA LEU A 22 3.75 4.27 22.34
C LEU A 22 4.73 4.13 23.50
N SER A 23 5.72 3.25 23.39
CA SER A 23 6.86 3.26 24.28
C SER A 23 7.70 4.53 24.06
N ALA A 24 8.52 4.92 25.03
CA ALA A 24 9.40 6.10 24.90
C ALA A 24 10.32 6.00 23.65
N ARG A 25 10.86 4.81 23.35
CA ARG A 25 11.65 4.56 22.14
C ARG A 25 10.81 4.80 20.88
N GLN A 26 9.62 4.21 20.80
CA GLN A 26 8.75 4.38 19.63
C GLN A 26 8.30 5.84 19.44
N GLN A 27 7.99 6.53 20.53
CA GLN A 27 7.66 7.96 20.46
C GLN A 27 8.85 8.76 19.92
N GLY A 28 10.06 8.50 20.44
CA GLY A 28 11.28 9.13 19.94
C GLY A 28 11.53 8.90 18.44
N LEU A 29 11.25 7.69 17.93
CA LEU A 29 11.34 7.41 16.49
C LEU A 29 10.32 8.19 15.67
N VAL A 30 9.08 8.27 16.15
CA VAL A 30 8.03 9.06 15.49
C VAL A 30 8.37 10.56 15.47
N ASP A 31 8.89 11.08 16.56
CA ASP A 31 9.16 12.53 16.71
C ASP A 31 10.42 12.97 15.95
N ASN A 32 11.46 12.11 15.89
CA ASN A 32 12.78 12.52 15.42
C ASN A 32 13.16 11.86 14.06
N VAL A 33 12.67 10.66 13.75
CA VAL A 33 13.05 9.93 12.53
C VAL A 33 11.98 10.08 11.43
N LEU A 34 10.69 9.91 11.77
CA LEU A 34 9.63 9.99 10.76
C LEU A 34 9.69 11.28 9.93
N PRO A 35 9.88 12.48 10.51
CA PRO A 35 9.92 13.71 9.71
C PRO A 35 11.02 13.75 8.64
N SER A 36 12.11 13.01 8.83
CA SER A 36 13.23 12.97 7.88
C SER A 36 13.03 11.98 6.73
N ILE A 37 12.04 11.08 6.82
CA ILE A 37 11.75 10.04 5.85
C ILE A 37 10.29 10.06 5.39
N ASP A 38 9.54 11.07 5.79
CA ASP A 38 8.14 11.26 5.40
C ASP A 38 8.06 11.75 3.94
N LEU A 39 6.89 11.60 3.36
CA LEU A 39 6.59 12.14 2.04
C LEU A 39 6.60 13.67 2.06
N PRO A 40 6.98 14.33 0.95
CA PRO A 40 6.86 15.78 0.83
C PRO A 40 5.45 16.27 1.19
N ALA A 41 5.34 17.31 2.02
CA ALA A 41 4.06 17.84 2.48
C ALA A 41 3.20 18.36 1.34
N GLU A 42 3.83 18.92 0.29
CA GLU A 42 3.17 19.54 -0.86
C GLU A 42 3.87 19.15 -2.18
N GLY A 43 3.20 19.42 -3.30
CA GLY A 43 3.75 19.25 -4.65
C GLY A 43 3.67 17.82 -5.18
N GLU A 44 4.19 17.65 -6.39
CA GLU A 44 4.30 16.36 -7.05
C GLU A 44 5.41 15.52 -6.39
N MET A 45 5.20 14.20 -6.31
CA MET A 45 6.13 13.26 -5.70
C MET A 45 6.72 12.34 -6.76
N ASP A 46 8.03 12.38 -6.93
CA ASP A 46 8.78 11.44 -7.76
C ASP A 46 9.50 10.43 -6.85
N ALA A 47 9.14 9.15 -6.97
CA ALA A 47 9.73 8.09 -6.15
C ALA A 47 11.27 8.02 -6.29
N ALA A 48 11.79 8.30 -7.50
CA ALA A 48 13.23 8.32 -7.76
C ALA A 48 13.96 9.49 -7.07
N GLN A 49 13.27 10.58 -6.80
CA GLN A 49 13.82 11.71 -6.03
C GLN A 49 13.76 11.47 -4.53
N MET A 50 12.70 10.80 -4.06
CA MET A 50 12.53 10.47 -2.63
C MET A 50 13.52 9.38 -2.17
N LEU A 51 13.81 8.42 -3.03
CA LEU A 51 14.74 7.31 -2.77
C LEU A 51 15.75 7.20 -3.92
N PRO A 52 16.72 8.13 -3.97
CA PRO A 52 17.68 8.21 -5.06
C PRO A 52 18.63 7.01 -5.08
N GLY A 53 19.08 6.64 -6.27
CA GLY A 53 20.03 5.52 -6.48
C GLY A 53 19.40 4.13 -6.43
N MET A 54 18.10 4.02 -6.18
CA MET A 54 17.38 2.75 -6.20
C MET A 54 17.05 2.34 -7.64
N ARG A 55 17.14 1.03 -7.95
CA ARG A 55 16.85 0.49 -9.29
C ARG A 55 15.36 0.44 -9.61
N SER A 56 14.53 0.30 -8.58
CA SER A 56 13.07 0.20 -8.68
C SER A 56 12.40 0.81 -7.45
N HIS A 57 11.13 1.18 -7.58
CA HIS A 57 10.36 1.82 -6.51
C HIS A 57 9.04 1.10 -6.29
N VAL A 58 8.76 0.79 -5.04
CA VAL A 58 7.60 0.01 -4.60
C VAL A 58 6.80 0.81 -3.58
N LEU A 59 5.48 0.82 -3.75
CA LEU A 59 4.53 1.39 -2.79
C LEU A 59 3.79 0.26 -2.06
N GLU A 60 3.74 0.33 -0.74
CA GLU A 60 2.86 -0.52 0.07
C GLU A 60 1.82 0.33 0.79
N ILE A 61 0.55 0.08 0.49
CA ILE A 61 -0.59 0.80 1.03
C ILE A 61 -1.21 0.00 2.17
N GLY A 62 -1.35 0.64 3.33
CA GLY A 62 -1.90 -0.01 4.52
C GLY A 62 -0.96 -1.08 5.09
N PHE A 63 0.33 -0.76 5.25
CA PHE A 63 1.34 -1.73 5.68
C PHE A 63 1.14 -2.27 7.11
N GLY A 64 0.17 -1.78 7.87
CA GLY A 64 -0.16 -2.25 9.20
C GLY A 64 1.03 -2.20 10.15
N GLY A 65 1.55 -3.36 10.58
CA GLY A 65 2.72 -3.44 11.45
C GLY A 65 4.07 -3.30 10.74
N GLY A 66 4.09 -3.25 9.40
CA GLY A 66 5.29 -3.08 8.59
C GLY A 66 6.13 -4.36 8.43
N GLU A 67 5.62 -5.53 8.82
CA GLU A 67 6.37 -6.78 8.70
C GLU A 67 6.73 -7.10 7.25
N HIS A 68 5.75 -6.95 6.33
CA HIS A 68 5.95 -7.20 4.91
C HIS A 68 6.87 -6.14 4.30
N LEU A 69 6.56 -4.86 4.50
CA LEU A 69 7.34 -3.74 4.00
C LEU A 69 8.82 -3.83 4.40
N ALA A 70 9.08 -3.97 5.70
CA ALA A 70 10.45 -4.05 6.22
C ALA A 70 11.17 -5.33 5.78
N GLY A 71 10.46 -6.44 5.65
CA GLY A 71 11.04 -7.68 5.16
C GLY A 71 11.37 -7.64 3.68
N GLN A 72 10.54 -7.00 2.86
CA GLN A 72 10.81 -6.77 1.45
C GLN A 72 12.01 -5.82 1.25
N ALA A 73 12.05 -4.73 2.02
CA ALA A 73 13.16 -3.77 1.96
C ALA A 73 14.49 -4.38 2.38
N ASP A 74 14.48 -5.27 3.36
CA ASP A 74 15.66 -5.97 3.85
C ASP A 74 16.23 -6.95 2.82
N ARG A 75 15.34 -7.70 2.14
CA ARG A 75 15.73 -8.65 1.09
C ARG A 75 16.21 -7.98 -0.20
N ASN A 76 15.73 -6.75 -0.48
CA ASN A 76 15.95 -6.07 -1.75
C ASN A 76 16.49 -4.64 -1.52
N ARG A 77 17.74 -4.53 -1.08
CA ARG A 77 18.37 -3.24 -0.70
C ARG A 77 18.53 -2.24 -1.85
N GLU A 78 18.47 -2.71 -3.10
CA GLU A 78 18.53 -1.87 -4.29
C GLU A 78 17.14 -1.38 -4.76
N THR A 79 16.08 -1.73 -4.05
CA THR A 79 14.70 -1.29 -4.30
C THR A 79 14.27 -0.30 -3.22
N GLY A 80 13.74 0.85 -3.63
CA GLY A 80 13.15 1.83 -2.73
C GLY A 80 11.72 1.46 -2.36
N TYR A 81 11.40 1.52 -1.08
CA TYR A 81 10.07 1.20 -0.57
C TYR A 81 9.42 2.42 0.07
N ILE A 82 8.18 2.69 -0.34
CA ILE A 82 7.34 3.75 0.21
C ILE A 82 6.17 3.08 0.91
N GLY A 83 6.02 3.31 2.21
CA GLY A 83 4.91 2.77 3.00
C GLY A 83 3.94 3.86 3.43
N ILE A 84 2.63 3.63 3.26
CA ILE A 84 1.58 4.55 3.73
C ILE A 84 0.66 3.81 4.69
N GLU A 85 0.48 4.35 5.91
CA GLU A 85 -0.35 3.73 6.95
C GLU A 85 -0.94 4.81 7.87
N PRO A 86 -2.27 4.86 8.07
CA PRO A 86 -2.87 5.84 8.98
C PRO A 86 -2.70 5.54 10.46
N PHE A 87 -2.49 4.26 10.84
CA PHE A 87 -2.43 3.83 12.23
C PHE A 87 -1.06 4.07 12.85
N LEU A 88 -0.98 5.03 13.78
CA LEU A 88 0.27 5.48 14.40
C LEU A 88 1.13 4.33 14.97
N ASN A 89 0.51 3.37 15.66
CA ASN A 89 1.27 2.25 16.23
C ASN A 89 1.88 1.33 15.16
N GLY A 90 1.28 1.26 13.98
CA GLY A 90 1.83 0.58 12.81
C GLY A 90 3.07 1.29 12.30
N VAL A 91 2.97 2.60 12.09
CA VAL A 91 4.10 3.45 11.68
C VAL A 91 5.26 3.36 12.68
N ALA A 92 4.98 3.48 13.97
CA ALA A 92 5.98 3.36 15.02
C ALA A 92 6.70 1.99 15.02
N LYS A 93 5.98 0.92 14.68
CA LYS A 93 6.55 -0.41 14.55
C LYS A 93 7.42 -0.55 13.29
N ALA A 94 6.97 -0.02 12.16
CA ALA A 94 7.76 0.01 10.93
C ALA A 94 9.06 0.81 11.11
N LEU A 95 9.00 1.94 11.82
CA LEU A 95 10.19 2.73 12.21
C LEU A 95 11.15 1.90 13.07
N THR A 96 10.63 1.10 14.01
CA THR A 96 11.46 0.19 14.81
C THR A 96 12.18 -0.83 13.94
N TYR A 97 11.50 -1.45 12.98
CA TYR A 97 12.14 -2.38 12.03
C TYR A 97 13.17 -1.68 11.15
N ARG A 98 12.87 -0.45 10.71
CA ARG A 98 13.80 0.35 9.91
C ARG A 98 15.10 0.59 10.67
N GLU A 99 15.01 1.01 11.93
CA GLU A 99 16.17 1.22 12.80
C GLU A 99 16.95 -0.07 13.05
N GLU A 100 16.26 -1.14 13.50
CA GLU A 100 16.88 -2.41 13.88
C GLU A 100 17.60 -3.12 12.73
N ARG A 101 17.13 -2.93 11.49
CA ARG A 101 17.70 -3.57 10.30
C ARG A 101 18.54 -2.61 9.45
N GLY A 102 18.69 -1.36 9.85
CA GLY A 102 19.41 -0.35 9.06
C GLY A 102 18.84 -0.19 7.65
N LEU A 103 17.51 -0.01 7.53
CA LEU A 103 16.84 0.14 6.22
C LEU A 103 16.91 1.59 5.78
N GLU A 104 17.84 1.92 4.89
CA GLU A 104 17.97 3.27 4.30
C GLU A 104 17.07 3.45 3.06
N ASN A 105 16.57 2.34 2.50
CA ASN A 105 15.73 2.27 1.31
C ASN A 105 14.22 2.35 1.61
N VAL A 106 13.82 2.96 2.74
CA VAL A 106 12.41 3.02 3.16
C VAL A 106 12.02 4.45 3.52
N CYS A 107 10.97 4.96 2.87
CA CYS A 107 10.19 6.14 3.27
C CYS A 107 8.85 5.70 3.90
N LEU A 108 8.39 6.41 4.90
CA LEU A 108 7.13 6.10 5.60
C LEU A 108 6.26 7.36 5.71
N HIS A 109 4.97 7.20 5.43
CA HIS A 109 3.98 8.24 5.59
C HIS A 109 2.87 7.80 6.55
N ARG A 110 2.52 8.68 7.49
CA ARG A 110 1.36 8.49 8.34
C ARG A 110 0.16 9.24 7.76
N GLY A 111 -0.69 8.55 7.01
CA GLY A 111 -1.85 9.20 6.39
C GLY A 111 -2.74 8.25 5.61
N ASP A 112 -3.77 8.81 4.99
CA ASP A 112 -4.61 8.09 4.05
C ASP A 112 -3.96 8.11 2.66
N ALA A 113 -3.71 6.95 2.11
CA ALA A 113 -3.09 6.84 0.78
C ALA A 113 -3.91 7.56 -0.31
N ARG A 114 -5.23 7.64 -0.18
CA ARG A 114 -6.11 8.32 -1.14
C ARG A 114 -5.84 9.83 -1.25
N GLU A 115 -5.29 10.44 -0.20
CA GLU A 115 -4.93 11.86 -0.19
C GLU A 115 -3.61 12.11 -0.93
N VAL A 116 -2.70 11.14 -0.92
CA VAL A 116 -1.35 11.30 -1.47
C VAL A 116 -1.14 10.64 -2.83
N LEU A 117 -1.90 9.57 -3.18
CA LEU A 117 -1.80 8.91 -4.48
C LEU A 117 -1.89 9.88 -5.67
N PRO A 118 -2.79 10.88 -5.68
CA PRO A 118 -2.88 11.86 -6.77
C PRO A 118 -1.63 12.67 -7.01
N ARG A 119 -0.77 12.78 -6.01
CA ARG A 119 0.46 13.58 -6.04
C ARG A 119 1.66 12.82 -6.60
N PHE A 120 1.58 11.49 -6.69
CA PHE A 120 2.65 10.73 -7.34
C PHE A 120 2.72 11.05 -8.83
N LYS A 121 3.94 11.25 -9.31
CA LYS A 121 4.25 11.41 -10.72
C LYS A 121 3.80 10.20 -11.52
N ASN A 122 3.37 10.43 -12.77
CA ASN A 122 3.03 9.36 -13.70
C ASN A 122 4.25 8.43 -13.90
N ASP A 123 4.00 7.13 -14.07
CA ASP A 123 5.02 6.15 -14.41
C ASP A 123 6.23 6.15 -13.45
N SER A 124 5.99 6.38 -12.14
CA SER A 124 7.04 6.51 -11.13
C SER A 124 7.27 5.25 -10.28
N LEU A 125 6.34 4.30 -10.32
CA LEU A 125 6.40 3.09 -9.50
C LEU A 125 6.50 1.82 -10.34
N ASP A 126 7.33 0.87 -9.89
CA ASP A 126 7.48 -0.45 -10.51
C ASP A 126 6.47 -1.46 -9.93
N ARG A 127 6.04 -1.23 -8.69
CA ARG A 127 5.09 -2.14 -8.02
C ARG A 127 4.26 -1.44 -6.95
N ILE A 128 3.02 -1.93 -6.78
CA ILE A 128 2.13 -1.54 -5.67
C ILE A 128 1.67 -2.80 -4.95
N PHE A 129 1.71 -2.76 -3.61
CA PHE A 129 1.09 -3.73 -2.72
C PHE A 129 -0.10 -3.11 -1.99
N LEU A 130 -1.23 -3.81 -2.00
CA LEU A 130 -2.41 -3.55 -1.20
C LEU A 130 -2.80 -4.87 -0.50
N LEU A 131 -2.28 -5.09 0.70
CA LEU A 131 -2.39 -6.37 1.39
C LEU A 131 -3.43 -6.29 2.51
N PHE A 132 -4.44 -7.15 2.42
CA PHE A 132 -5.49 -7.30 3.43
C PHE A 132 -6.17 -5.98 3.81
N PRO A 133 -6.63 -5.20 2.83
CA PRO A 133 -7.35 -3.94 3.11
C PRO A 133 -8.66 -4.21 3.82
N ASP A 134 -9.17 -3.20 4.53
CA ASP A 134 -10.47 -3.28 5.23
C ASP A 134 -11.60 -3.72 4.28
N PRO A 135 -12.27 -4.86 4.54
CA PRO A 135 -13.19 -5.47 3.57
C PRO A 135 -14.57 -4.80 3.51
N TRP A 136 -14.96 -4.07 4.55
CA TRP A 136 -16.27 -3.40 4.63
C TRP A 136 -17.42 -4.32 4.23
N HIS A 137 -17.65 -5.39 4.98
CA HIS A 137 -18.61 -6.48 4.68
C HIS A 137 -20.05 -6.01 4.39
N LYS A 138 -20.51 -4.93 5.07
CA LYS A 138 -21.88 -4.43 4.86
C LYS A 138 -22.00 -3.74 3.51
N LYS A 139 -22.96 -4.13 2.67
CA LYS A 139 -23.22 -3.54 1.33
C LYS A 139 -23.23 -2.00 1.34
N ARG A 140 -23.90 -1.38 2.34
CA ARG A 140 -23.94 0.09 2.50
C ARG A 140 -22.56 0.74 2.73
N HIS A 141 -21.54 -0.07 3.08
CA HIS A 141 -20.17 0.38 3.30
C HIS A 141 -19.23 0.06 2.13
N ALA A 142 -19.69 -0.58 1.06
CA ALA A 142 -18.87 -0.95 -0.08
C ALA A 142 -18.12 0.24 -0.69
N LYS A 143 -18.73 1.44 -0.68
CA LYS A 143 -18.10 2.69 -1.10
C LYS A 143 -16.88 3.13 -0.26
N ARG A 144 -16.61 2.45 0.88
CA ARG A 144 -15.44 2.68 1.72
C ARG A 144 -14.27 1.78 1.37
N ARG A 145 -14.49 0.73 0.57
CA ARG A 145 -13.43 -0.16 0.09
C ARG A 145 -12.37 0.64 -0.62
N PHE A 146 -11.12 0.26 -0.45
CA PHE A 146 -10.01 1.01 -1.04
C PHE A 146 -10.02 0.92 -2.56
N VAL A 147 -10.31 -0.27 -3.12
CA VAL A 147 -10.44 -0.47 -4.56
C VAL A 147 -11.73 0.17 -5.05
N GLN A 148 -11.60 1.29 -5.74
CA GLN A 148 -12.66 2.07 -6.39
C GLN A 148 -12.11 2.59 -7.74
N GLN A 149 -12.96 3.11 -8.60
CA GLN A 149 -12.51 3.69 -9.87
C GLN A 149 -11.39 4.71 -9.68
N SER A 150 -11.55 5.67 -8.74
CA SER A 150 -10.54 6.70 -8.49
C SER A 150 -9.18 6.15 -8.09
N THR A 151 -9.11 5.12 -7.23
CA THR A 151 -7.84 4.51 -6.84
C THR A 151 -7.26 3.63 -7.94
N ARG A 152 -8.09 2.98 -8.79
CA ARG A 152 -7.63 2.28 -9.99
C ARG A 152 -7.04 3.25 -11.02
N ASP A 153 -7.65 4.42 -11.17
CA ASP A 153 -7.13 5.48 -12.03
C ASP A 153 -5.75 5.96 -11.55
N ASP A 154 -5.60 6.17 -10.25
CA ASP A 154 -4.29 6.48 -9.66
C ASP A 154 -3.29 5.33 -9.88
N PHE A 155 -3.66 4.09 -9.63
CA PHE A 155 -2.77 2.93 -9.85
C PHE A 155 -2.31 2.82 -11.30
N ALA A 156 -3.23 2.97 -12.26
CA ALA A 156 -2.90 2.94 -13.68
C ALA A 156 -1.97 4.08 -14.09
N ARG A 157 -2.10 5.25 -13.47
CA ARG A 157 -1.32 6.44 -13.76
C ARG A 157 0.10 6.36 -13.17
N ILE A 158 0.23 5.93 -11.92
CA ILE A 158 1.51 5.96 -11.19
C ILE A 158 2.39 4.75 -11.43
N LEU A 159 1.81 3.58 -11.77
CA LEU A 159 2.58 2.43 -12.19
C LEU A 159 3.19 2.68 -13.57
N LYS A 160 4.43 2.27 -13.78
CA LYS A 160 5.06 2.20 -15.10
C LYS A 160 4.34 1.18 -15.99
N PRO A 161 4.40 1.31 -17.33
CA PRO A 161 4.03 0.20 -18.21
C PRO A 161 4.81 -1.07 -17.82
N GLY A 162 4.12 -2.19 -17.68
CA GLY A 162 4.69 -3.44 -17.13
C GLY A 162 4.82 -3.48 -15.62
N GLY A 163 4.49 -2.39 -14.92
CA GLY A 163 4.46 -2.34 -13.46
C GLY A 163 3.38 -3.25 -12.86
N LYS A 164 3.64 -3.73 -11.65
CA LYS A 164 2.85 -4.80 -11.02
C LYS A 164 1.99 -4.26 -9.88
N LEU A 165 0.75 -4.70 -9.82
CA LEU A 165 -0.14 -4.49 -8.69
C LEU A 165 -0.45 -5.85 -8.05
N ARG A 166 -0.21 -5.98 -6.75
CA ARG A 166 -0.69 -7.13 -5.97
C ARG A 166 -1.70 -6.68 -4.93
N ILE A 167 -2.87 -7.31 -4.96
CA ILE A 167 -3.87 -7.21 -3.89
C ILE A 167 -4.02 -8.58 -3.24
N ALA A 168 -3.94 -8.65 -1.91
CA ALA A 168 -4.22 -9.88 -1.19
C ALA A 168 -5.39 -9.66 -0.23
N THR A 169 -6.21 -10.68 -0.05
CA THR A 169 -7.32 -10.68 0.92
C THR A 169 -7.71 -12.09 1.32
N ASP A 170 -8.19 -12.25 2.55
CA ASP A 170 -8.80 -13.45 3.10
C ASP A 170 -10.33 -13.31 3.25
N VAL A 171 -10.91 -12.32 2.55
CA VAL A 171 -12.35 -12.05 2.55
C VAL A 171 -12.92 -12.20 1.16
N LYS A 172 -13.74 -13.25 0.97
CA LYS A 172 -14.30 -13.61 -0.34
C LYS A 172 -15.02 -12.45 -1.03
N SER A 173 -15.87 -11.72 -0.31
CA SER A 173 -16.62 -10.61 -0.90
C SER A 173 -15.75 -9.43 -1.33
N TYR A 174 -14.54 -9.31 -0.78
CA TYR A 174 -13.57 -8.32 -1.22
C TYR A 174 -12.78 -8.82 -2.45
N ALA A 175 -12.43 -10.10 -2.48
CA ALA A 175 -11.81 -10.71 -3.66
C ALA A 175 -12.73 -10.59 -4.88
N ASP A 176 -14.02 -10.99 -4.74
CA ASP A 176 -15.01 -10.85 -5.81
C ASP A 176 -15.13 -9.38 -6.29
N HIS A 177 -15.13 -8.42 -5.36
CA HIS A 177 -15.16 -7.00 -5.69
C HIS A 177 -13.93 -6.57 -6.50
N CYS A 178 -12.73 -6.95 -6.08
CA CYS A 178 -11.51 -6.62 -6.81
C CYS A 178 -11.53 -7.22 -8.23
N MET A 179 -11.93 -8.46 -8.37
CA MET A 179 -12.02 -9.10 -9.70
C MET A 179 -12.97 -8.35 -10.61
N ILE A 180 -14.18 -7.99 -10.16
CA ILE A 180 -15.17 -7.23 -10.94
C ILE A 180 -14.61 -5.87 -11.36
N GLU A 181 -13.98 -5.16 -10.43
CA GLU A 181 -13.42 -3.83 -10.68
C GLU A 181 -12.26 -3.85 -11.70
N PHE A 182 -11.40 -4.86 -11.65
CA PHE A 182 -10.25 -4.95 -12.54
C PHE A 182 -10.55 -5.68 -13.86
N GLU A 183 -11.52 -6.58 -13.92
CA GLU A 183 -11.93 -7.24 -15.18
C GLU A 183 -12.47 -6.23 -16.20
N GLN A 184 -13.07 -5.14 -15.73
CA GLN A 184 -13.60 -4.07 -16.56
C GLN A 184 -12.55 -3.00 -16.93
N ASP A 185 -11.33 -3.13 -16.44
CA ASP A 185 -10.27 -2.13 -16.62
C ASP A 185 -9.18 -2.63 -17.58
N GLU A 186 -9.31 -2.27 -18.85
CA GLU A 186 -8.40 -2.68 -19.93
C GLU A 186 -6.93 -2.28 -19.72
N ARG A 187 -6.67 -1.37 -18.77
CA ARG A 187 -5.31 -0.93 -18.42
C ARG A 187 -4.53 -1.97 -17.65
N PHE A 188 -5.22 -2.99 -17.12
CA PHE A 188 -4.61 -4.05 -16.31
C PHE A 188 -4.82 -5.42 -16.93
N VAL A 189 -3.80 -6.27 -16.81
CA VAL A 189 -3.85 -7.67 -17.28
C VAL A 189 -3.69 -8.58 -16.09
N TRP A 190 -4.69 -9.43 -15.87
CA TRP A 190 -4.64 -10.50 -14.87
C TRP A 190 -3.51 -11.49 -15.15
N GLN A 191 -2.76 -11.89 -14.13
CA GLN A 191 -1.54 -12.69 -14.28
C GLN A 191 -1.71 -14.16 -13.92
N ALA A 192 -2.89 -14.64 -13.58
CA ALA A 192 -3.10 -16.03 -13.27
C ALA A 192 -3.59 -16.81 -14.49
N SER A 193 -2.97 -17.96 -14.73
CA SER A 193 -3.35 -18.97 -15.73
C SER A 193 -3.89 -20.25 -15.06
N ALA A 194 -3.52 -20.50 -13.82
CA ALA A 194 -3.95 -21.63 -13.01
C ALA A 194 -4.43 -21.19 -11.62
N ALA A 195 -5.15 -22.08 -10.94
CA ALA A 195 -5.69 -21.78 -9.62
C ALA A 195 -4.61 -21.49 -8.57
N ASP A 196 -3.48 -22.15 -8.66
CA ASP A 196 -2.38 -22.00 -7.71
C ASP A 196 -1.69 -20.64 -7.83
N ASP A 197 -1.78 -19.96 -8.99
CA ASP A 197 -1.19 -18.63 -9.21
C ASP A 197 -1.79 -17.56 -8.30
N TRP A 198 -2.98 -17.78 -7.77
CA TRP A 198 -3.66 -16.83 -6.88
C TRP A 198 -4.09 -17.43 -5.52
N ARG A 199 -3.96 -18.76 -5.34
CA ARG A 199 -4.30 -19.46 -4.07
C ARG A 199 -3.08 -19.77 -3.23
N VAL A 200 -1.91 -19.89 -3.84
CA VAL A 200 -0.66 -20.17 -3.14
C VAL A 200 0.06 -18.84 -2.89
N PRO A 201 0.56 -18.61 -1.66
CA PRO A 201 1.37 -17.43 -1.40
C PRO A 201 2.54 -17.34 -2.39
N PRO A 202 2.73 -16.20 -3.08
CA PRO A 202 3.86 -16.06 -3.99
C PRO A 202 5.21 -16.21 -3.28
N PRO A 203 6.28 -16.64 -3.98
CA PRO A 203 7.59 -16.91 -3.36
C PRO A 203 8.20 -15.70 -2.63
N ASP A 204 7.86 -14.49 -3.08
CA ASP A 204 8.30 -13.25 -2.47
C ASP A 204 7.43 -12.79 -1.31
N HIS A 205 6.31 -13.46 -1.03
CA HIS A 205 5.39 -13.07 0.04
C HIS A 205 6.06 -13.21 1.43
N ILE A 206 5.79 -12.22 2.26
CA ILE A 206 6.18 -12.23 3.68
C ILE A 206 4.89 -12.17 4.49
N ARG A 207 4.65 -13.20 5.27
CA ARG A 207 3.45 -13.33 6.08
C ARG A 207 3.33 -12.17 7.06
N THR A 208 2.17 -11.52 7.07
CA THR A 208 1.88 -10.42 7.97
C THR A 208 1.35 -10.94 9.32
N ARG A 209 1.41 -10.08 10.34
CA ARG A 209 0.75 -10.37 11.62
C ARG A 209 -0.78 -10.48 11.47
N TYR A 210 -1.37 -9.80 10.48
CA TYR A 210 -2.82 -9.91 10.21
C TYR A 210 -3.16 -11.32 9.78
N GLU A 211 -2.47 -11.88 8.80
CA GLU A 211 -2.69 -13.26 8.32
C GLU A 211 -2.56 -14.29 9.43
N SER A 212 -1.66 -14.04 10.40
CA SER A 212 -1.46 -14.96 11.53
C SER A 212 -2.67 -15.04 12.47
N LYS A 213 -3.61 -14.08 12.38
CA LYS A 213 -4.81 -14.06 13.22
C LYS A 213 -5.98 -14.84 12.63
N ASN A 214 -5.92 -15.18 11.34
CA ASN A 214 -6.92 -16.00 10.65
C ASN A 214 -8.35 -15.43 10.81
N LEU A 215 -8.55 -14.15 10.52
CA LEU A 215 -9.81 -13.43 10.77
C LEU A 215 -10.74 -13.41 9.55
N GLY A 216 -10.27 -13.84 8.38
CA GLY A 216 -11.03 -13.87 7.14
C GLY A 216 -12.07 -14.97 7.08
N ASP A 217 -12.90 -14.95 6.04
CA ASP A 217 -13.94 -15.94 5.75
C ASP A 217 -13.52 -16.93 4.64
N CYS A 218 -12.29 -16.78 4.12
CA CYS A 218 -11.69 -17.72 3.16
C CYS A 218 -10.18 -17.81 3.35
N ALA A 219 -9.55 -18.77 2.69
CA ALA A 219 -8.09 -18.80 2.57
C ALA A 219 -7.60 -17.54 1.86
N PRO A 220 -6.44 -16.97 2.24
CA PRO A 220 -5.87 -15.83 1.54
C PRO A 220 -5.75 -16.09 0.04
N VAL A 221 -6.12 -15.09 -0.75
CA VAL A 221 -5.93 -15.05 -2.20
C VAL A 221 -5.00 -13.90 -2.56
N PHE A 222 -4.15 -14.13 -3.56
CA PHE A 222 -3.13 -13.19 -4.03
C PHE A 222 -3.43 -12.86 -5.49
N MET A 223 -3.90 -11.66 -5.72
CA MET A 223 -4.36 -11.21 -7.03
C MET A 223 -3.31 -10.30 -7.64
N ASP A 224 -2.64 -10.77 -8.69
CA ASP A 224 -1.59 -10.04 -9.39
C ASP A 224 -2.08 -9.53 -10.75
N TRP A 225 -1.86 -8.24 -11.01
CA TRP A 225 -2.09 -7.59 -12.28
C TRP A 225 -0.84 -6.88 -12.77
N VAL A 226 -0.73 -6.75 -14.08
CA VAL A 226 0.30 -5.95 -14.74
C VAL A 226 -0.37 -4.80 -15.49
N ARG A 227 0.14 -3.59 -15.35
CA ARG A 227 -0.27 -2.44 -16.13
C ARG A 227 0.21 -2.60 -17.59
N ARG A 228 -0.68 -2.37 -18.56
CA ARG A 228 -0.35 -2.31 -19.99
C ARG A 228 0.47 -1.08 -20.34
#